data_ceefe4c1ec6262dd3854c8894090aa9b
#
_entry.id   ceefe4c1ec6262dd3854c8894090aa9b
#
_cell.length_a   1.000
_cell.length_b   1.000
_cell.length_c   1.000
_cell.angle_alpha   90.00
_cell.angle_beta   90.00
_cell.angle_gamma   90.00
#
_symmetry.space_group_name_H-M   'P 1'
#
loop_
_entity.id
_entity.type
_entity.pdbx_description
1 polymer ?
#
loop_
_entity_poly.entity_id
_entity_poly.type
_entity_poly.pdbx_seq_one_letter_code
_entity_poly.pdbx_strand_id
1 'polypeptide(L)'
;PILSGLVGSEMCIRDSLTGQLLAHQKEAKADQWEVVEFPAIMDHGTYSEPIWPEYWNIDELEKVKATLPVGKWNAQWMQNPTSEEGAIIKREWWRVWDSDTIPPLQHVIQSYDTAFMKKETADYSAITTWGIFFPDEDSGANLILLDAVKGRFEFPELRRKALEQYKYWNPESVIVEAKASGLPLTYELRQMDIPVINFTPSKGNDKHTRVNSVAPLFESGTIWAPTHKEFAQEVIEECAAFPYGDHDDLVDSMTQAVMRFR
;
A
#
# COMPACT_ATOMS: atom_id res chain seq x y z
N PRO A 1 2.94 -14.11 31.67
CA PRO A 1 1.69 -14.83 31.43
C PRO A 1 1.44 -14.91 29.92
N ILE A 2 1.36 -16.13 29.40
CA ILE A 2 1.07 -16.39 28.00
C ILE A 2 -0.45 -16.19 27.85
N LEU A 3 -0.87 -15.13 27.18
CA LEU A 3 -2.22 -15.00 26.68
C LEU A 3 -2.31 -15.82 25.39
N SER A 4 -2.58 -17.14 25.54
CA SER A 4 -2.86 -18.00 24.41
C SER A 4 -4.22 -17.65 23.84
N GLY A 5 -4.23 -17.19 22.60
CA GLY A 5 -5.32 -17.39 21.66
C GLY A 5 -6.69 -16.87 22.04
N LEU A 6 -6.98 -15.64 21.73
CA LEU A 6 -8.31 -15.25 21.35
C LEU A 6 -8.31 -14.95 19.85
N VAL A 7 -8.40 -16.02 19.05
CA VAL A 7 -9.01 -15.95 17.73
C VAL A 7 -10.50 -15.75 17.97
N GLY A 8 -10.88 -14.53 18.17
CA GLY A 8 -12.24 -14.14 18.49
C GLY A 8 -12.58 -12.84 17.82
N SER A 9 -13.38 -12.96 16.78
CA SER A 9 -14.30 -11.93 16.26
C SER A 9 -13.78 -10.52 16.11
N GLU A 10 -13.54 -10.14 14.87
CA GLU A 10 -14.19 -8.98 14.26
C GLU A 10 -14.40 -7.76 15.16
N MET A 11 -13.41 -7.23 15.81
CA MET A 11 -13.41 -5.81 16.19
C MET A 11 -12.01 -5.44 16.64
N CYS A 12 -11.49 -4.52 15.92
CA CYS A 12 -10.39 -3.63 16.28
C CYS A 12 -9.49 -4.14 17.40
N ILE A 13 -8.37 -4.77 17.05
CA ILE A 13 -7.34 -5.12 18.05
C ILE A 13 -7.02 -3.92 18.95
N ARG A 14 -7.14 -2.71 18.44
CA ARG A 14 -6.87 -1.48 19.19
C ARG A 14 -7.82 -1.26 20.37
N ASP A 15 -9.09 -1.61 20.22
CA ASP A 15 -10.10 -1.51 21.30
C ASP A 15 -10.22 -2.80 22.09
N SER A 16 -9.54 -3.86 21.63
CA SER A 16 -9.41 -5.10 22.40
C SER A 16 -8.49 -4.90 23.60
N LEU A 17 -8.63 -5.76 24.61
CA LEU A 17 -7.73 -5.78 25.74
C LEU A 17 -6.26 -5.88 25.31
N THR A 18 -5.97 -6.69 24.31
CA THR A 18 -4.61 -6.86 23.76
C THR A 18 -4.07 -5.56 23.16
N GLY A 19 -4.86 -4.87 22.34
CA GLY A 19 -4.45 -3.60 21.75
C GLY A 19 -4.23 -2.51 22.79
N GLN A 20 -5.07 -2.44 23.81
CA GLN A 20 -4.89 -1.52 24.93
C GLN A 20 -3.61 -1.80 25.71
N LEU A 21 -3.30 -3.08 25.99
CA LEU A 21 -2.08 -3.47 26.68
C LEU A 21 -0.84 -3.12 25.88
N LEU A 22 -0.84 -3.37 24.56
CA LEU A 22 0.27 -3.02 23.67
C LEU A 22 0.44 -1.49 23.51
N ALA A 23 -0.65 -0.75 23.49
CA ALA A 23 -0.58 0.71 23.48
C ALA A 23 0.03 1.27 24.78
N HIS A 24 -0.32 0.70 25.92
CA HIS A 24 0.20 1.12 27.21
C HIS A 24 1.67 0.76 27.46
N GLN A 25 2.21 -0.27 26.82
CA GLN A 25 3.63 -0.63 26.97
C GLN A 25 4.60 0.46 26.47
N LYS A 26 4.13 1.45 25.71
CA LYS A 26 4.95 2.63 25.32
C LYS A 26 5.24 3.57 26.50
N GLU A 27 4.54 3.41 27.60
CA GLU A 27 4.80 4.18 28.82
C GLU A 27 5.95 3.56 29.62
N ALA A 28 6.90 4.36 30.06
CA ALA A 28 8.15 3.91 30.71
C ALA A 28 7.98 3.07 32.01
N LYS A 29 6.78 3.05 32.57
CA LYS A 29 6.45 2.30 33.81
C LYS A 29 5.45 1.16 33.59
N ALA A 30 5.03 0.96 32.33
CA ALA A 30 4.08 -0.11 32.03
C ALA A 30 4.78 -1.46 31.90
N ASP A 31 4.02 -2.53 32.14
CA ASP A 31 4.50 -3.89 31.87
C ASP A 31 4.87 -4.03 30.40
N GLN A 32 6.01 -4.68 30.16
CA GLN A 32 6.51 -4.97 28.82
C GLN A 32 5.96 -6.34 28.39
N TRP A 33 5.37 -6.38 27.18
CA TRP A 33 4.79 -7.58 26.60
C TRP A 33 5.61 -8.02 25.39
N GLU A 34 5.93 -9.29 25.32
CA GLU A 34 6.49 -9.90 24.11
C GLU A 34 5.31 -10.34 23.23
N VAL A 35 5.25 -9.78 22.02
CA VAL A 35 4.25 -10.15 21.03
C VAL A 35 4.81 -11.27 20.18
N VAL A 36 4.12 -12.40 20.15
CA VAL A 36 4.46 -13.54 19.29
C VAL A 36 3.34 -13.69 18.26
N GLU A 37 3.68 -13.52 17.01
CA GLU A 37 2.76 -13.64 15.87
C GLU A 37 3.06 -14.91 15.08
N PHE A 38 2.01 -15.53 14.56
CA PHE A 38 2.08 -16.74 13.73
C PHE A 38 1.31 -16.52 12.44
N PRO A 39 1.81 -15.67 11.52
CA PRO A 39 1.14 -15.43 10.24
C PRO A 39 1.14 -16.72 9.44
N ALA A 40 0.06 -16.99 8.70
CA ALA A 40 -0.08 -18.22 7.91
C ALA A 40 1.02 -18.35 6.85
N ILE A 41 1.49 -17.22 6.32
CA ILE A 41 2.62 -17.14 5.39
C ILE A 41 3.68 -16.23 6.01
N MET A 42 4.89 -16.75 6.17
CA MET A 42 6.07 -15.98 6.60
C MET A 42 6.78 -15.45 5.36
N ASP A 43 7.02 -14.14 5.32
CA ASP A 43 7.80 -13.48 4.27
C ASP A 43 9.23 -13.24 4.75
N HIS A 44 10.19 -13.85 4.07
CA HIS A 44 11.61 -13.69 4.29
C HIS A 44 12.28 -12.70 3.31
N GLY A 45 11.47 -11.98 2.53
CA GLY A 45 11.92 -10.97 1.57
C GLY A 45 12.39 -11.53 0.23
N THR A 46 13.01 -12.68 0.21
CA THR A 46 13.47 -13.39 -1.01
C THR A 46 12.61 -14.58 -1.36
N TYR A 47 11.90 -15.12 -0.39
CA TYR A 47 10.94 -16.22 -0.55
C TYR A 47 9.91 -16.15 0.59
N SER A 48 8.76 -16.77 0.34
CA SER A 48 7.69 -16.89 1.34
C SER A 48 7.43 -18.37 1.61
N GLU A 49 7.13 -18.72 2.84
CA GLU A 49 6.81 -20.08 3.24
C GLU A 49 5.62 -20.13 4.21
N PRO A 50 4.81 -21.21 4.20
CA PRO A 50 3.78 -21.42 5.20
C PRO A 50 4.42 -21.59 6.58
N ILE A 51 3.79 -21.03 7.61
CA ILE A 51 4.26 -21.25 8.99
C ILE A 51 4.13 -22.72 9.42
N TRP A 52 3.24 -23.46 8.79
CA TRP A 52 2.97 -24.86 9.08
C TRP A 52 2.90 -25.72 7.82
N PRO A 53 4.05 -25.94 7.15
CA PRO A 53 4.12 -26.57 5.82
C PRO A 53 3.61 -28.02 5.78
N GLU A 54 3.58 -28.74 6.92
CA GLU A 54 3.04 -30.10 7.00
C GLU A 54 1.50 -30.12 6.90
N TYR A 55 0.85 -29.00 7.15
CA TYR A 55 -0.61 -28.90 7.17
C TYR A 55 -1.16 -28.07 6.01
N TRP A 56 -0.44 -27.02 5.60
CA TRP A 56 -0.84 -26.11 4.55
C TRP A 56 0.31 -25.88 3.58
N ASN A 57 0.11 -26.09 2.32
CA ASN A 57 1.05 -25.62 1.30
C ASN A 57 0.65 -24.22 0.80
N ILE A 58 1.57 -23.56 0.11
CA ILE A 58 1.36 -22.20 -0.40
C ILE A 58 0.13 -22.13 -1.33
N ASP A 59 -0.03 -23.09 -2.23
CA ASP A 59 -1.14 -23.10 -3.20
C ASP A 59 -2.51 -23.20 -2.50
N GLU A 60 -2.59 -23.94 -1.40
CA GLU A 60 -3.81 -24.04 -0.59
C GLU A 60 -4.10 -22.73 0.16
N LEU A 61 -3.08 -22.12 0.72
CA LEU A 61 -3.22 -20.83 1.41
C LEU A 61 -3.63 -19.72 0.43
N GLU A 62 -3.10 -19.73 -0.78
CA GLU A 62 -3.49 -18.81 -1.84
C GLU A 62 -4.95 -18.98 -2.28
N LYS A 63 -5.43 -20.23 -2.36
CA LYS A 63 -6.85 -20.49 -2.61
C LYS A 63 -7.74 -19.96 -1.50
N VAL A 64 -7.34 -20.15 -0.23
CA VAL A 64 -8.09 -19.61 0.91
C VAL A 64 -8.09 -18.08 0.85
N LYS A 65 -6.92 -17.47 0.60
CA LYS A 65 -6.77 -16.01 0.42
C LYS A 65 -7.72 -15.48 -0.65
N ALA A 66 -7.79 -16.14 -1.80
CA ALA A 66 -8.67 -15.76 -2.91
C ALA A 66 -10.18 -15.88 -2.61
N THR A 67 -10.56 -16.65 -1.59
CA THR A 67 -11.97 -16.83 -1.19
C THR A 67 -12.41 -15.90 -0.06
N LEU A 68 -11.48 -15.23 0.60
CA LEU A 68 -11.77 -14.36 1.74
C LEU A 68 -11.61 -12.89 1.35
N PRO A 69 -12.44 -11.99 1.93
CA PRO A 69 -12.12 -10.57 1.92
C PRO A 69 -10.71 -10.33 2.49
N VAL A 70 -9.93 -9.43 1.87
CA VAL A 70 -8.53 -9.19 2.26
C VAL A 70 -8.40 -8.80 3.73
N GLY A 71 -9.30 -7.95 4.24
CA GLY A 71 -9.31 -7.60 5.67
C GLY A 71 -9.49 -8.80 6.60
N LYS A 72 -10.33 -9.80 6.20
CA LYS A 72 -10.47 -11.06 6.96
C LYS A 72 -9.24 -11.94 6.84
N TRP A 73 -8.64 -12.02 5.67
CA TRP A 73 -7.37 -12.72 5.48
C TRP A 73 -6.29 -12.13 6.37
N ASN A 74 -6.08 -10.81 6.30
CA ASN A 74 -5.07 -10.13 7.10
C ASN A 74 -5.31 -10.30 8.61
N ALA A 75 -6.54 -10.10 9.08
CA ALA A 75 -6.86 -10.22 10.50
C ALA A 75 -6.72 -11.63 11.05
N GLN A 76 -7.26 -12.64 10.33
CA GLN A 76 -7.39 -14.00 10.85
C GLN A 76 -6.21 -14.90 10.51
N TRP A 77 -5.64 -14.75 9.31
CA TRP A 77 -4.58 -15.61 8.82
C TRP A 77 -3.19 -14.98 8.94
N MET A 78 -3.10 -13.69 8.66
CA MET A 78 -1.81 -12.97 8.77
C MET A 78 -1.60 -12.33 10.14
N GLN A 79 -2.59 -12.41 11.03
CA GLN A 79 -2.57 -11.82 12.38
C GLN A 79 -2.28 -10.29 12.39
N ASN A 80 -2.58 -9.65 11.28
CA ASN A 80 -2.45 -8.20 11.09
C ASN A 80 -3.84 -7.58 10.79
N PRO A 81 -4.68 -7.39 11.83
CA PRO A 81 -5.98 -6.76 11.66
C PRO A 81 -5.84 -5.26 11.49
N THR A 82 -6.45 -4.75 10.47
CA THR A 82 -6.54 -3.32 10.20
C THR A 82 -7.77 -2.73 10.89
N SER A 83 -7.59 -1.70 11.74
CA SER A 83 -8.70 -0.95 12.33
C SER A 83 -9.21 0.09 11.33
N GLU A 84 -10.51 0.05 11.03
CA GLU A 84 -11.15 1.12 10.23
C GLU A 84 -11.41 2.39 11.04
N GLU A 85 -11.49 2.28 12.38
CA GLU A 85 -11.65 3.44 13.24
C GLU A 85 -10.38 4.27 13.31
N GLY A 86 -10.46 5.48 12.74
CA GLY A 86 -9.34 6.42 12.65
C GLY A 86 -8.54 6.36 11.35
N ALA A 87 -8.93 5.52 10.38
CA ALA A 87 -8.41 5.60 9.02
C ALA A 87 -8.69 6.98 8.41
N ILE A 88 -7.67 7.58 7.81
CA ILE A 88 -7.82 8.88 7.12
C ILE A 88 -8.56 8.70 5.80
N ILE A 89 -8.32 7.57 5.11
CA ILE A 89 -8.99 7.19 3.87
C ILE A 89 -9.74 5.88 4.14
N LYS A 90 -11.06 5.93 4.02
CA LYS A 90 -11.91 4.78 4.27
C LYS A 90 -12.07 3.91 3.02
N ARG A 91 -12.26 2.60 3.20
CA ARG A 91 -12.52 1.67 2.09
C ARG A 91 -13.72 2.06 1.26
N GLU A 92 -14.81 2.46 1.90
CA GLU A 92 -16.07 2.84 1.27
C GLU A 92 -16.00 4.10 0.39
N TRP A 93 -14.93 4.88 0.48
CA TRP A 93 -14.71 6.07 -0.34
C TRP A 93 -14.13 5.77 -1.72
N TRP A 94 -13.61 4.54 -1.89
CA TRP A 94 -13.12 4.11 -3.18
C TRP A 94 -14.28 3.76 -4.11
N ARG A 95 -14.34 4.38 -5.27
CA ARG A 95 -15.29 4.01 -6.32
C ARG A 95 -14.86 2.71 -6.97
N VAL A 96 -15.81 1.80 -7.14
CA VAL A 96 -15.54 0.49 -7.76
C VAL A 96 -15.58 0.63 -9.28
N TRP A 97 -14.49 0.18 -9.94
CA TRP A 97 -14.47 -0.07 -11.37
C TRP A 97 -14.69 -1.55 -11.61
N ASP A 98 -15.90 -1.92 -12.03
CA ASP A 98 -16.35 -3.31 -12.13
C ASP A 98 -16.17 -3.87 -13.56
N SER A 99 -15.23 -3.35 -14.33
CA SER A 99 -14.92 -3.80 -15.68
C SER A 99 -13.47 -4.27 -15.80
N ASP A 100 -13.26 -5.34 -16.56
CA ASP A 100 -11.91 -5.78 -16.91
C ASP A 100 -11.23 -4.86 -17.95
N THR A 101 -12.00 -4.03 -18.64
CA THR A 101 -11.46 -3.08 -19.61
C THR A 101 -11.16 -1.75 -18.94
N ILE A 102 -9.97 -1.23 -19.21
CA ILE A 102 -9.55 0.11 -18.76
C ILE A 102 -10.36 1.17 -19.49
N PRO A 103 -10.87 2.23 -18.81
CA PRO A 103 -11.56 3.31 -19.49
C PRO A 103 -10.61 4.07 -20.44
N PRO A 104 -11.13 4.84 -21.41
CA PRO A 104 -10.30 5.75 -22.20
C PRO A 104 -9.57 6.75 -21.30
N LEU A 105 -8.23 6.71 -21.33
CA LEU A 105 -7.39 7.55 -20.47
C LEU A 105 -6.97 8.82 -21.21
N GLN A 106 -6.91 9.93 -20.49
CA GLN A 106 -6.35 11.20 -20.96
C GLN A 106 -4.86 11.30 -20.64
N HIS A 107 -4.47 10.87 -19.44
CA HIS A 107 -3.10 10.85 -18.97
C HIS A 107 -2.86 9.68 -18.05
N VAL A 108 -1.62 9.19 -18.03
CA VAL A 108 -1.15 8.19 -17.08
C VAL A 108 -0.07 8.81 -16.19
N ILE A 109 -0.22 8.59 -14.88
CA ILE A 109 0.72 9.04 -13.86
C ILE A 109 1.32 7.81 -13.19
N GLN A 110 2.64 7.74 -13.07
CA GLN A 110 3.31 6.77 -12.20
C GLN A 110 3.98 7.48 -11.03
N SER A 111 3.83 6.90 -9.85
CA SER A 111 4.45 7.41 -8.63
C SER A 111 5.27 6.33 -7.95
N TYR A 112 6.42 6.73 -7.45
CA TYR A 112 7.41 5.85 -6.86
C TYR A 112 7.77 6.32 -5.46
N ASP A 113 7.51 5.50 -4.46
CA ASP A 113 8.19 5.57 -3.17
C ASP A 113 9.24 4.47 -3.12
N THR A 114 10.50 4.84 -2.86
CA THR A 114 11.62 3.91 -2.99
C THR A 114 12.43 3.81 -1.71
N ALA A 115 12.80 2.58 -1.35
CA ALA A 115 13.70 2.29 -0.25
C ALA A 115 14.99 1.61 -0.74
N PHE A 116 16.10 1.83 -0.04
CA PHE A 116 17.34 1.09 -0.28
C PHE A 116 17.43 -0.13 0.61
N MET A 117 17.57 -1.29 0.01
CA MET A 117 17.98 -2.49 0.74
C MET A 117 19.45 -2.42 1.13
N LYS A 118 19.73 -2.22 2.43
CA LYS A 118 21.04 -2.52 3.03
C LYS A 118 20.99 -3.60 4.11
N LYS A 119 19.78 -4.04 4.54
CA LYS A 119 19.57 -5.06 5.58
C LYS A 119 18.24 -5.77 5.35
N GLU A 120 18.07 -6.95 5.91
CA GLU A 120 16.83 -7.75 5.92
C GLU A 120 15.60 -7.03 6.53
N THR A 121 15.82 -5.91 7.22
CA THR A 121 14.80 -5.03 7.81
C THR A 121 14.51 -3.78 6.98
N ALA A 122 14.82 -3.77 5.68
CA ALA A 122 14.61 -2.59 4.84
C ALA A 122 13.13 -2.41 4.48
N ASP A 123 12.71 -1.14 4.36
CA ASP A 123 11.38 -0.75 3.90
C ASP A 123 11.12 -1.23 2.47
N TYR A 124 9.86 -1.35 2.11
CA TYR A 124 9.46 -1.70 0.76
C TYR A 124 9.65 -0.53 -0.20
N SER A 125 9.79 -0.86 -1.48
CA SER A 125 9.58 0.10 -2.56
C SER A 125 8.21 -0.13 -3.16
N ALA A 126 7.48 0.95 -3.41
CA ALA A 126 6.15 0.93 -3.98
C ALA A 126 6.08 1.76 -5.27
N ILE A 127 5.40 1.22 -6.26
CA ILE A 127 5.11 1.89 -7.53
C ILE A 127 3.59 1.82 -7.74
N THR A 128 2.93 2.96 -7.88
CA THR A 128 1.52 3.00 -8.23
C THR A 128 1.32 3.70 -9.56
N THR A 129 0.45 3.14 -10.41
CA THR A 129 0.11 3.68 -11.74
C THR A 129 -1.34 4.08 -11.77
N TRP A 130 -1.61 5.27 -12.27
CA TRP A 130 -2.90 5.92 -12.23
C TRP A 130 -3.27 6.47 -13.60
N GLY A 131 -4.56 6.36 -13.95
CA GLY A 131 -5.10 6.93 -15.18
C GLY A 131 -6.09 8.05 -14.88
N ILE A 132 -5.97 9.17 -15.60
CA ILE A 132 -6.96 10.24 -15.60
C ILE A 132 -8.00 9.93 -16.67
N PHE A 133 -9.26 9.92 -16.30
CA PHE A 133 -10.37 9.64 -17.21
C PHE A 133 -11.62 10.44 -16.85
N PHE A 134 -12.59 10.45 -17.75
CA PHE A 134 -13.90 11.07 -17.55
C PHE A 134 -14.94 9.96 -17.55
N PRO A 135 -15.67 9.73 -16.43
CA PRO A 135 -16.70 8.68 -16.35
C PRO A 135 -17.84 8.90 -17.36
N ASP A 136 -18.19 10.15 -17.63
CA ASP A 136 -19.17 10.60 -18.62
C ASP A 136 -18.80 11.99 -19.15
N GLU A 137 -19.53 12.48 -20.18
CA GLU A 137 -19.22 13.76 -20.86
C GLU A 137 -19.41 14.99 -19.97
N ASP A 138 -20.26 14.89 -18.95
CA ASP A 138 -20.60 16.00 -18.04
C ASP A 138 -19.79 15.94 -16.73
N SER A 139 -19.07 14.85 -16.48
CA SER A 139 -18.27 14.66 -15.28
C SER A 139 -16.94 15.38 -15.36
N GLY A 140 -16.45 15.81 -14.20
CA GLY A 140 -15.07 16.24 -14.05
C GLY A 140 -14.06 15.09 -14.23
N ALA A 141 -12.78 15.44 -14.32
CA ALA A 141 -11.72 14.45 -14.39
C ALA A 141 -11.70 13.58 -13.11
N ASN A 142 -11.57 12.29 -13.30
CA ASN A 142 -11.46 11.28 -12.24
C ASN A 142 -10.14 10.53 -12.37
N LEU A 143 -9.73 9.88 -11.32
CA LEU A 143 -8.48 9.13 -11.25
C LEU A 143 -8.78 7.65 -10.96
N ILE A 144 -8.23 6.74 -11.76
CA ILE A 144 -8.37 5.30 -11.59
C ILE A 144 -7.02 4.65 -11.32
N LEU A 145 -6.96 3.79 -10.32
CA LEU A 145 -5.80 2.94 -10.06
C LEU A 145 -5.71 1.88 -11.15
N LEU A 146 -4.60 1.86 -11.88
CA LEU A 146 -4.36 0.94 -13.00
C LEU A 146 -3.48 -0.24 -12.60
N ASP A 147 -2.51 0.00 -11.72
CA ASP A 147 -1.56 -1.01 -11.26
C ASP A 147 -0.87 -0.57 -9.96
N ALA A 148 -0.41 -1.54 -9.19
CA ALA A 148 0.47 -1.31 -8.06
C ALA A 148 1.48 -2.45 -7.93
N VAL A 149 2.72 -2.10 -7.64
CA VAL A 149 3.81 -3.03 -7.39
C VAL A 149 4.46 -2.65 -6.06
N LYS A 150 4.55 -3.59 -5.16
CA LYS A 150 5.24 -3.45 -3.88
C LYS A 150 6.25 -4.59 -3.73
N GLY A 151 7.43 -4.28 -3.25
CA GLY A 151 8.46 -5.30 -3.03
C GLY A 151 9.72 -4.74 -2.42
N ARG A 152 10.54 -5.64 -1.90
CA ARG A 152 11.90 -5.34 -1.46
C ARG A 152 12.84 -5.62 -2.61
N PHE A 153 13.27 -4.56 -3.29
CA PHE A 153 14.11 -4.66 -4.49
C PHE A 153 15.51 -4.14 -4.19
N GLU A 154 16.52 -4.86 -4.66
CA GLU A 154 17.83 -4.25 -4.83
C GLU A 154 17.79 -3.21 -5.96
N PHE A 155 18.70 -2.25 -5.94
CA PHE A 155 18.68 -1.14 -6.91
C PHE A 155 18.65 -1.59 -8.38
N PRO A 156 19.41 -2.60 -8.83
CA PRO A 156 19.32 -3.08 -10.21
C PRO A 156 17.95 -3.65 -10.57
N GLU A 157 17.30 -4.31 -9.62
CA GLU A 157 15.97 -4.87 -9.78
C GLU A 157 14.90 -3.79 -9.79
N LEU A 158 14.96 -2.83 -8.86
CA LEU A 158 14.08 -1.67 -8.82
C LEU A 158 14.14 -0.89 -10.14
N ARG A 159 15.35 -0.66 -10.66
CA ARG A 159 15.55 -0.02 -11.96
C ARG A 159 14.90 -0.80 -13.10
N ARG A 160 15.06 -2.13 -13.11
CA ARG A 160 14.43 -2.99 -14.11
C ARG A 160 12.91 -2.93 -14.02
N LYS A 161 12.35 -3.04 -12.80
CA LYS A 161 10.90 -2.91 -12.54
C LYS A 161 10.36 -1.56 -13.00
N ALA A 162 11.05 -0.46 -12.68
CA ALA A 162 10.68 0.87 -13.13
C ALA A 162 10.62 0.96 -14.66
N LEU A 163 11.58 0.39 -15.36
CA LEU A 163 11.59 0.36 -16.83
C LEU A 163 10.48 -0.51 -17.42
N GLU A 164 10.20 -1.67 -16.81
CA GLU A 164 9.10 -2.56 -17.21
C GLU A 164 7.77 -1.81 -17.08
N GLN A 165 7.53 -1.20 -15.94
CA GLN A 165 6.32 -0.44 -15.65
C GLN A 165 6.17 0.79 -16.57
N TYR A 166 7.25 1.53 -16.80
CA TYR A 166 7.25 2.66 -17.73
C TYR A 166 6.90 2.24 -19.15
N LYS A 167 7.53 1.16 -19.66
CA LYS A 167 7.27 0.66 -21.02
C LYS A 167 5.86 0.11 -21.20
N TYR A 168 5.31 -0.49 -20.18
CA TYR A 168 3.98 -1.08 -20.22
C TYR A 168 2.87 -0.02 -20.22
N TRP A 169 2.99 0.98 -19.32
CA TRP A 169 1.97 1.99 -19.12
C TRP A 169 2.18 3.28 -19.91
N ASN A 170 3.40 3.52 -20.38
CA ASN A 170 3.80 4.73 -21.11
C ASN A 170 3.30 6.03 -20.45
N PRO A 171 3.61 6.27 -19.16
CA PRO A 171 3.07 7.42 -18.44
C PRO A 171 3.66 8.74 -18.93
N GLU A 172 2.83 9.77 -18.96
CA GLU A 172 3.25 11.16 -19.25
C GLU A 172 3.90 11.83 -18.04
N SER A 173 3.65 11.30 -16.84
CA SER A 173 4.26 11.80 -15.60
C SER A 173 4.81 10.66 -14.77
N VAL A 174 6.11 10.71 -14.48
CA VAL A 174 6.80 9.81 -13.56
C VAL A 174 7.25 10.63 -12.35
N ILE A 175 6.73 10.31 -11.17
CA ILE A 175 7.02 11.02 -9.92
C ILE A 175 7.88 10.12 -9.05
N VAL A 176 9.01 10.62 -8.58
CA VAL A 176 9.90 9.89 -7.66
C VAL A 176 10.17 10.76 -6.44
N GLU A 177 9.97 10.21 -5.24
CA GLU A 177 10.29 10.95 -4.02
C GLU A 177 11.80 11.20 -3.94
N ALA A 178 12.18 12.48 -3.74
CA ALA A 178 13.59 12.91 -3.67
C ALA A 178 14.23 12.61 -2.31
N LYS A 179 14.08 11.37 -1.84
CA LYS A 179 14.83 10.82 -0.70
C LYS A 179 16.15 10.22 -1.20
N ALA A 180 17.01 9.80 -0.27
CA ALA A 180 18.33 9.24 -0.58
C ALA A 180 18.27 8.08 -1.60
N SER A 181 17.19 7.29 -1.59
CA SER A 181 16.93 6.16 -2.49
C SER A 181 16.37 6.56 -3.86
N GLY A 182 15.55 7.59 -3.93
CA GLY A 182 14.92 8.03 -5.18
C GLY A 182 15.85 8.83 -6.10
N LEU A 183 16.86 9.49 -5.57
CA LEU A 183 17.77 10.30 -6.37
C LEU A 183 18.59 9.48 -7.38
N PRO A 184 19.23 8.34 -7.04
CA PRO A 184 19.89 7.48 -8.01
C PRO A 184 18.92 6.92 -9.07
N LEU A 185 17.72 6.50 -8.68
CA LEU A 185 16.72 6.04 -9.64
C LEU A 185 16.32 7.16 -10.62
N THR A 186 16.07 8.36 -10.10
CA THR A 186 15.78 9.54 -10.93
C THR A 186 16.87 9.81 -11.95
N TYR A 187 18.13 9.73 -11.53
CA TYR A 187 19.26 9.95 -12.44
C TYR A 187 19.30 8.92 -13.55
N GLU A 188 19.18 7.63 -13.22
CA GLU A 188 19.18 6.54 -14.19
C GLU A 188 17.99 6.65 -15.17
N LEU A 189 16.79 6.92 -14.68
CA LEU A 189 15.61 7.06 -15.53
C LEU A 189 15.72 8.27 -16.48
N ARG A 190 16.26 9.40 -16.00
CA ARG A 190 16.51 10.58 -16.87
C ARG A 190 17.54 10.33 -17.95
N GLN A 191 18.55 9.49 -17.68
CA GLN A 191 19.50 9.08 -18.71
C GLN A 191 18.88 8.22 -19.83
N MET A 192 17.70 7.67 -19.55
CA MET A 192 16.91 6.88 -20.51
C MET A 192 15.79 7.70 -21.15
N ASP A 193 15.89 9.05 -21.10
CA ASP A 193 14.90 9.99 -21.62
C ASP A 193 13.51 9.88 -20.98
N ILE A 194 13.42 9.32 -19.76
CA ILE A 194 12.16 9.26 -18.99
C ILE A 194 11.97 10.58 -18.22
N PRO A 195 10.83 11.27 -18.40
CA PRO A 195 10.57 12.58 -17.80
C PRO A 195 10.20 12.42 -16.31
N VAL A 196 11.21 12.36 -15.44
CA VAL A 196 11.01 12.21 -13.99
C VAL A 196 10.85 13.56 -13.32
N ILE A 197 9.78 13.68 -12.55
CA ILE A 197 9.50 14.79 -11.63
C ILE A 197 9.91 14.34 -10.22
N ASN A 198 10.79 15.10 -9.57
CA ASN A 198 11.14 14.85 -8.19
C ASN A 198 10.08 15.43 -7.26
N PHE A 199 9.51 14.59 -6.41
CA PHE A 199 8.66 15.01 -5.32
C PHE A 199 9.52 15.23 -4.06
N THR A 200 9.47 16.43 -3.51
CA THR A 200 10.17 16.76 -2.27
C THR A 200 9.15 17.23 -1.25
N PRO A 201 8.90 16.46 -0.18
CA PRO A 201 8.03 16.90 0.89
C PRO A 201 8.54 18.21 1.50
N SER A 202 7.67 19.22 1.62
CA SER A 202 8.03 20.48 2.27
C SER A 202 8.14 20.30 3.78
N LYS A 203 9.00 21.11 4.42
CA LYS A 203 9.11 21.13 5.89
C LYS A 203 7.75 21.46 6.51
N GLY A 204 7.29 20.63 7.46
CA GLY A 204 5.99 20.78 8.12
C GLY A 204 4.84 20.10 7.38
N ASN A 205 5.06 19.51 6.21
CA ASN A 205 4.09 18.69 5.50
C ASN A 205 4.40 17.21 5.73
N ASP A 206 4.11 16.74 6.93
CA ASP A 206 4.31 15.35 7.32
C ASP A 206 3.37 14.40 6.52
N LYS A 207 3.58 13.12 6.65
CA LYS A 207 2.80 12.09 5.96
C LYS A 207 1.30 12.20 6.26
N HIS A 208 0.91 12.41 7.52
CA HIS A 208 -0.48 12.59 7.91
C HIS A 208 -1.13 13.79 7.21
N THR A 209 -0.44 14.93 7.20
CA THR A 209 -0.92 16.15 6.53
C THR A 209 -1.11 15.91 5.03
N ARG A 210 -0.19 15.20 4.38
CA ARG A 210 -0.30 14.85 2.95
C ARG A 210 -1.51 13.97 2.67
N VAL A 211 -1.70 12.89 3.43
CA VAL A 211 -2.84 11.98 3.26
C VAL A 211 -4.15 12.72 3.53
N ASN A 212 -4.23 13.52 4.59
CA ASN A 212 -5.41 14.36 4.87
C ASN A 212 -5.72 15.34 3.72
N SER A 213 -4.70 15.85 3.02
CA SER A 213 -4.92 16.78 1.91
C SER A 213 -5.57 16.14 0.69
N VAL A 214 -5.44 14.84 0.51
CA VAL A 214 -6.02 14.08 -0.62
C VAL A 214 -7.31 13.33 -0.23
N ALA A 215 -7.56 13.10 1.05
CA ALA A 215 -8.75 12.40 1.55
C ALA A 215 -10.08 12.95 0.99
N PRO A 216 -10.29 14.27 0.80
CA PRO A 216 -11.52 14.78 0.21
C PRO A 216 -11.79 14.30 -1.22
N LEU A 217 -10.76 13.93 -2.00
CA LEU A 217 -10.95 13.36 -3.35
C LEU A 217 -11.51 11.95 -3.30
N PHE A 218 -11.16 11.18 -2.27
CA PHE A 218 -11.75 9.88 -2.02
C PHE A 218 -13.20 10.01 -1.54
N GLU A 219 -13.44 10.88 -0.55
CA GLU A 219 -14.77 11.13 -0.01
C GLU A 219 -15.75 11.63 -1.08
N SER A 220 -15.29 12.46 -2.01
CA SER A 220 -16.10 12.95 -3.13
C SER A 220 -16.35 11.89 -4.22
N GLY A 221 -15.74 10.71 -4.14
CA GLY A 221 -15.86 9.65 -5.12
C GLY A 221 -15.12 9.93 -6.44
N THR A 222 -14.07 10.76 -6.40
CA THR A 222 -13.21 11.04 -7.56
C THR A 222 -12.22 9.91 -7.84
N ILE A 223 -11.91 9.08 -6.84
CA ILE A 223 -10.89 8.03 -6.93
C ILE A 223 -11.54 6.66 -7.13
N TRP A 224 -11.09 5.95 -8.16
CA TRP A 224 -11.61 4.66 -8.59
C TRP A 224 -10.57 3.58 -8.50
N ALA A 225 -11.01 2.34 -8.25
CA ALA A 225 -10.14 1.17 -8.25
C ALA A 225 -10.86 -0.08 -8.77
N PRO A 226 -10.17 -0.98 -9.51
CA PRO A 226 -10.70 -2.28 -9.90
C PRO A 226 -10.59 -3.24 -8.69
N THR A 227 -11.56 -3.16 -7.77
CA THR A 227 -11.53 -3.85 -6.48
C THR A 227 -11.48 -5.38 -6.58
N HIS A 228 -11.75 -5.95 -7.77
CA HIS A 228 -11.59 -7.38 -8.05
C HIS A 228 -10.12 -7.77 -8.35
N LYS A 229 -9.20 -6.81 -8.50
CA LYS A 229 -7.77 -7.05 -8.70
C LYS A 229 -7.02 -7.02 -7.36
N GLU A 230 -6.09 -7.96 -7.19
CA GLU A 230 -5.32 -8.09 -5.94
C GLU A 230 -4.53 -6.82 -5.60
N PHE A 231 -3.81 -6.24 -6.56
CA PHE A 231 -3.04 -5.02 -6.34
C PHE A 231 -3.89 -3.85 -5.85
N ALA A 232 -5.14 -3.74 -6.33
CA ALA A 232 -6.03 -2.67 -5.91
C ALA A 232 -6.48 -2.88 -4.46
N GLN A 233 -6.75 -4.13 -4.09
CA GLN A 233 -7.08 -4.46 -2.71
C GLN A 233 -5.92 -4.19 -1.76
N GLU A 234 -4.67 -4.48 -2.15
CA GLU A 234 -3.50 -4.16 -1.34
C GLU A 234 -3.38 -2.65 -1.07
N VAL A 235 -3.57 -1.81 -2.09
CA VAL A 235 -3.55 -0.34 -1.92
C VAL A 235 -4.68 0.12 -1.00
N ILE A 236 -5.90 -0.38 -1.20
CA ILE A 236 -7.07 -0.02 -0.40
C ILE A 236 -6.87 -0.41 1.07
N GLU A 237 -6.36 -1.61 1.33
CA GLU A 237 -6.12 -2.10 2.69
C GLU A 237 -5.03 -1.30 3.40
N GLU A 238 -3.93 -0.99 2.72
CA GLU A 238 -2.86 -0.19 3.31
C GLU A 238 -3.33 1.24 3.60
N CYS A 239 -4.14 1.85 2.71
CA CYS A 239 -4.78 3.13 2.96
C CYS A 239 -5.75 3.09 4.15
N ALA A 240 -6.54 2.03 4.27
CA ALA A 240 -7.49 1.86 5.37
C ALA A 240 -6.81 1.55 6.71
N ALA A 241 -5.60 0.97 6.68
CA ALA A 241 -4.79 0.74 7.87
C ALA A 241 -4.05 2.01 8.33
N PHE A 242 -3.80 2.95 7.43
CA PHE A 242 -3.05 4.17 7.75
C PHE A 242 -3.85 5.10 8.68
N PRO A 243 -3.26 5.64 9.76
CA PRO A 243 -1.84 5.72 10.06
C PRO A 243 -1.27 4.61 10.97
N TYR A 244 -1.98 3.57 11.20
CA TYR A 244 -1.67 2.56 12.23
C TYR A 244 -1.17 1.24 11.67
N GLY A 245 -1.14 1.09 10.35
CA GLY A 245 -0.59 -0.08 9.66
C GLY A 245 0.94 -0.16 9.80
N ASP A 246 1.47 -1.38 9.68
CA ASP A 246 2.92 -1.64 9.76
C ASP A 246 3.68 -1.09 8.55
N HIS A 247 3.00 -0.94 7.43
CA HIS A 247 3.54 -0.45 6.16
C HIS A 247 2.67 0.66 5.60
N ASP A 248 3.31 1.61 4.92
CA ASP A 248 2.68 2.78 4.34
C ASP A 248 3.32 3.24 3.01
N ASP A 249 4.07 2.32 2.37
CA ASP A 249 4.80 2.60 1.13
C ASP A 249 3.84 2.83 -0.05
N LEU A 250 2.76 2.04 -0.13
CA LEU A 250 1.70 2.24 -1.12
C LEU A 250 0.91 3.51 -0.85
N VAL A 251 0.68 3.87 0.43
CA VAL A 251 0.03 5.12 0.82
C VAL A 251 0.85 6.32 0.38
N ASP A 252 2.19 6.30 0.56
CA ASP A 252 3.06 7.38 0.13
C ASP A 252 3.07 7.53 -1.40
N SER A 253 3.25 6.43 -2.12
CA SER A 253 3.21 6.40 -3.58
C SER A 253 1.86 6.90 -4.12
N MET A 254 0.73 6.41 -3.58
CA MET A 254 -0.62 6.85 -3.92
C MET A 254 -0.80 8.34 -3.66
N THR A 255 -0.42 8.81 -2.48
CA THR A 255 -0.60 10.21 -2.07
C THR A 255 0.11 11.17 -3.01
N GLN A 256 1.35 10.85 -3.42
CA GLN A 256 2.11 11.64 -4.40
C GLN A 256 1.37 11.74 -5.75
N ALA A 257 0.83 10.63 -6.25
CA ALA A 257 0.08 10.60 -7.51
C ALA A 257 -1.20 11.43 -7.42
N VAL A 258 -1.98 11.27 -6.34
CA VAL A 258 -3.24 12.00 -6.13
C VAL A 258 -2.99 13.51 -5.92
N MET A 259 -1.92 13.88 -5.23
CA MET A 259 -1.50 15.29 -5.12
C MET A 259 -1.11 15.89 -6.48
N ARG A 260 -0.56 15.09 -7.39
CA ARG A 260 -0.21 15.55 -8.75
C ARG A 260 -1.44 15.74 -9.63
N PHE A 261 -2.47 14.93 -9.43
CA PHE A 261 -3.76 15.04 -10.13
C PHE A 261 -4.53 16.29 -9.72
N ARG A 262 -4.45 16.70 -8.46
CA ARG A 262 -5.09 17.89 -7.89
C ARG A 262 -4.50 19.16 -8.48
#